data_a2af4b78648802b6c5b193e640a2628c
#
_entry.id   a2af4b78648802b6c5b193e640a2628c
#
_cell.length_a   1.000
_cell.length_b   1.000
_cell.length_c   1.000
_cell.angle_alpha   90.00
_cell.angle_beta   90.00
_cell.angle_gamma   90.00
#
_symmetry.space_group_name_H-M   'P 1'
#
loop_
_entity.id
_entity.type
_entity.pdbx_description
1 polymer ?
#
loop_
_entity_poly.entity_id
_entity_poly.type
_entity_poly.pdbx_seq_one_letter_code
_entity_poly.pdbx_strand_id
1 'polypeptide(L)'
;MEICINELIPEDITNEIENDYTFLERIDSGAFGTVMHAIETSTNRECAIKIINKSGKKPSYINKMKEEVTILKKLKHKNIVEFFGYLETKTKLYIMMELLPFGTLKNWMENNKEINEETASVIINQLLSAVSYLHSFEICHRDIKPENVMFSEKDDINSLKLIDFGLSVQNFYKLEKNDYCGTFIYMSPEQIEKKTYSKSVDIWSIGIIMFMLLFKNKHPFYKKGENRELYINDIHNRKKIKFPDKCSHMAKTLLNKLLEFNPSWRYTAEKALKHPWVTRRVNDIIPETFNEKLRKMDINLKAKELILSIIFLNTLAKKYNKKNIIYIKDDYCKQTNETSKLKRLKLEKIKLNGLKVNCSFDLIESPNNKKKILKKKYQI
;
A
#
# COMPACT_ATOMS: atom_id res chain seq x y z
N MET A 1 -21.22 -14.93 -37.75
CA MET A 1 -19.98 -14.25 -38.17
C MET A 1 -18.88 -14.87 -37.32
N GLU A 2 -18.35 -15.99 -37.79
CA GLU A 2 -17.20 -16.67 -37.17
C GLU A 2 -15.98 -15.79 -37.42
N ILE A 3 -15.48 -15.16 -36.37
CA ILE A 3 -14.18 -14.47 -36.43
C ILE A 3 -13.15 -15.57 -36.42
N CYS A 4 -12.43 -15.75 -37.53
CA CYS A 4 -11.30 -16.65 -37.62
C CYS A 4 -10.25 -16.29 -36.55
N ILE A 5 -10.18 -17.09 -35.51
CA ILE A 5 -9.23 -16.95 -34.37
C ILE A 5 -7.76 -17.14 -34.84
N ASN A 6 -7.53 -17.65 -36.05
CA ASN A 6 -6.20 -17.99 -36.58
C ASN A 6 -5.29 -16.79 -36.94
N GLU A 7 -5.77 -15.55 -36.92
CA GLU A 7 -4.93 -14.37 -37.29
C GLU A 7 -4.16 -13.75 -36.12
N LEU A 8 -4.32 -14.21 -34.88
CA LEU A 8 -3.77 -13.58 -33.69
C LEU A 8 -2.61 -14.30 -33.01
N ILE A 9 -2.29 -15.53 -33.43
CA ILE A 9 -1.21 -16.33 -32.83
C ILE A 9 -0.09 -16.47 -33.87
N PRO A 10 1.11 -15.87 -33.67
CA PRO A 10 2.24 -16.09 -34.57
C PRO A 10 2.59 -17.58 -34.59
N GLU A 11 2.65 -18.19 -35.79
CA GLU A 11 2.93 -19.62 -35.99
C GLU A 11 4.21 -20.13 -35.32
N ASP A 12 5.15 -19.26 -35.02
CA ASP A 12 6.42 -19.64 -34.39
C ASP A 12 6.35 -19.73 -32.85
N ILE A 13 5.21 -19.40 -32.22
CA ILE A 13 5.06 -19.42 -30.75
C ILE A 13 4.72 -20.81 -30.22
N THR A 14 4.09 -21.67 -31.00
CA THR A 14 3.28 -22.78 -30.52
C THR A 14 3.97 -24.15 -30.58
N ASN A 15 4.80 -24.43 -31.55
CA ASN A 15 5.23 -25.79 -31.89
C ASN A 15 5.95 -26.64 -30.81
N GLU A 16 6.36 -26.05 -29.67
CA GLU A 16 7.15 -26.76 -28.66
C GLU A 16 6.33 -27.27 -27.46
N ILE A 17 5.12 -26.71 -27.21
CA ILE A 17 4.24 -27.10 -26.08
C ILE A 17 2.77 -27.29 -26.46
N GLU A 18 2.46 -27.38 -27.75
CA GLU A 18 1.09 -27.54 -28.29
C GLU A 18 0.39 -28.82 -27.84
N ASN A 19 1.16 -29.86 -27.56
CA ASN A 19 0.59 -31.12 -27.08
C ASN A 19 0.05 -31.01 -25.65
N ASP A 20 0.61 -30.11 -24.86
CA ASP A 20 0.31 -29.96 -23.44
C ASP A 20 -0.63 -28.78 -23.16
N TYR A 21 -0.69 -27.78 -24.05
CA TYR A 21 -1.46 -26.55 -23.86
C TYR A 21 -2.17 -26.10 -25.14
N THR A 22 -3.45 -25.81 -25.03
CA THR A 22 -4.23 -25.14 -26.06
C THR A 22 -4.17 -23.62 -25.83
N PHE A 23 -3.53 -22.90 -26.74
CA PHE A 23 -3.47 -21.44 -26.68
C PHE A 23 -4.77 -20.83 -27.19
N LEU A 24 -5.28 -19.80 -26.47
CA LEU A 24 -6.51 -19.09 -26.83
C LEU A 24 -6.19 -17.70 -27.37
N GLU A 25 -6.02 -16.74 -26.50
CA GLU A 25 -5.82 -15.35 -26.88
C GLU A 25 -4.56 -14.74 -26.24
N ARG A 26 -4.07 -13.68 -26.85
CA ARG A 26 -2.95 -12.91 -26.26
C ARG A 26 -3.50 -11.94 -25.23
N ILE A 27 -3.03 -12.06 -23.98
CA ILE A 27 -3.40 -11.19 -22.87
C ILE A 27 -2.56 -9.90 -22.89
N ASP A 28 -1.24 -10.05 -23.06
CA ASP A 28 -0.30 -8.91 -23.01
C ASP A 28 0.94 -9.17 -23.87
N SER A 29 1.61 -8.08 -24.27
CA SER A 29 2.87 -8.12 -25.02
C SER A 29 3.74 -6.93 -24.68
N GLY A 30 4.95 -7.19 -24.20
CA GLY A 30 5.84 -6.14 -23.74
C GLY A 30 7.33 -6.52 -23.80
N ALA A 31 8.15 -5.69 -23.16
CA ALA A 31 9.61 -5.86 -23.13
C ALA A 31 10.05 -7.21 -22.50
N PHE A 32 9.23 -7.79 -21.66
CA PHE A 32 9.52 -9.02 -20.92
C PHE A 32 8.94 -10.29 -21.58
N GLY A 33 8.35 -10.18 -22.75
CA GLY A 33 7.76 -11.30 -23.50
C GLY A 33 6.29 -11.10 -23.82
N THR A 34 5.65 -12.18 -24.27
CA THR A 34 4.22 -12.24 -24.58
C THR A 34 3.52 -13.10 -23.54
N VAL A 35 2.35 -12.67 -23.06
CA VAL A 35 1.51 -13.44 -22.15
C VAL A 35 0.29 -13.93 -22.90
N MET A 36 0.08 -15.24 -22.90
CA MET A 36 -1.01 -15.92 -23.58
C MET A 36 -1.98 -16.54 -22.57
N HIS A 37 -3.27 -16.46 -22.83
CA HIS A 37 -4.26 -17.32 -22.20
C HIS A 37 -4.16 -18.71 -22.81
N ALA A 38 -4.10 -19.73 -21.98
CA ALA A 38 -4.04 -21.11 -22.43
C ALA A 38 -4.80 -22.06 -21.50
N ILE A 39 -5.14 -23.23 -22.04
CA ILE A 39 -5.75 -24.35 -21.30
C ILE A 39 -4.76 -25.50 -21.27
N GLU A 40 -4.43 -25.99 -20.09
CA GLU A 40 -3.64 -27.20 -19.91
C GLU A 40 -4.48 -28.43 -20.32
N THR A 41 -4.05 -29.15 -21.35
CA THR A 41 -4.82 -30.22 -21.99
C THR A 41 -5.13 -31.39 -21.02
N SER A 42 -4.16 -31.70 -20.14
CA SER A 42 -4.29 -32.85 -19.21
C SER A 42 -5.28 -32.61 -18.06
N THR A 43 -5.44 -31.35 -17.62
CA THR A 43 -6.23 -30.98 -16.43
C THR A 43 -7.43 -30.12 -16.76
N ASN A 44 -7.53 -29.64 -18.00
CA ASN A 44 -8.50 -28.62 -18.45
C ASN A 44 -8.46 -27.30 -17.60
N ARG A 45 -7.29 -27.00 -17.04
CA ARG A 45 -7.08 -25.80 -16.21
C ARG A 45 -6.70 -24.62 -17.08
N GLU A 46 -7.39 -23.50 -16.89
CA GLU A 46 -6.99 -22.21 -17.49
C GLU A 46 -5.73 -21.67 -16.82
N CYS A 47 -4.83 -21.12 -17.62
CA CYS A 47 -3.58 -20.55 -17.14
C CYS A 47 -3.13 -19.36 -18.01
N ALA A 48 -2.27 -18.52 -17.46
CA ALA A 48 -1.50 -17.54 -18.20
C ALA A 48 -0.10 -18.08 -18.45
N ILE A 49 0.36 -18.06 -19.71
CA ILE A 49 1.70 -18.49 -20.09
C ILE A 49 2.51 -17.28 -20.58
N LYS A 50 3.54 -16.90 -19.81
CA LYS A 50 4.51 -15.89 -20.20
C LYS A 50 5.58 -16.53 -21.06
N ILE A 51 5.68 -16.11 -22.31
CA ILE A 51 6.58 -16.65 -23.33
C ILE A 51 7.71 -15.65 -23.59
N ILE A 52 8.93 -16.07 -23.31
CA ILE A 52 10.13 -15.25 -23.44
C ILE A 52 11.01 -15.82 -24.53
N ASN A 53 11.20 -15.08 -25.61
CA ASN A 53 12.12 -15.46 -26.69
C ASN A 53 13.57 -15.21 -26.24
N LYS A 54 14.41 -16.25 -26.32
CA LYS A 54 15.85 -16.20 -26.00
C LYS A 54 16.72 -15.78 -27.18
N SER A 55 16.21 -15.91 -28.40
CA SER A 55 16.97 -15.61 -29.61
C SER A 55 17.40 -14.14 -29.63
N GLY A 56 18.69 -13.89 -29.87
CA GLY A 56 19.26 -12.55 -29.91
C GLY A 56 19.35 -11.83 -28.54
N LYS A 57 18.97 -12.47 -27.46
CA LYS A 57 19.09 -11.88 -26.10
C LYS A 57 20.44 -12.19 -25.48
N LYS A 58 20.95 -11.24 -24.70
CA LYS A 58 22.20 -11.42 -23.93
C LYS A 58 22.03 -12.49 -22.85
N PRO A 59 23.06 -13.29 -22.54
CA PRO A 59 22.99 -14.28 -21.45
C PRO A 59 22.55 -13.70 -20.11
N SER A 60 22.96 -12.47 -19.79
CA SER A 60 22.54 -11.77 -18.56
C SER A 60 21.04 -11.55 -18.49
N TYR A 61 20.38 -11.27 -19.61
CA TYR A 61 18.91 -11.14 -19.66
C TYR A 61 18.23 -12.48 -19.39
N ILE A 62 18.71 -13.55 -20.01
CA ILE A 62 18.15 -14.90 -19.84
C ILE A 62 18.32 -15.37 -18.40
N ASN A 63 19.48 -15.10 -17.79
CA ASN A 63 19.71 -15.42 -16.38
C ASN A 63 18.74 -14.69 -15.45
N LYS A 64 18.44 -13.41 -15.68
CA LYS A 64 17.41 -12.68 -14.93
C LYS A 64 16.03 -13.35 -15.03
N MET A 65 15.64 -13.84 -16.20
CA MET A 65 14.37 -14.54 -16.37
C MET A 65 14.35 -15.89 -15.63
N LYS A 66 15.48 -16.59 -15.57
CA LYS A 66 15.62 -17.81 -14.75
C LYS A 66 15.60 -17.52 -13.25
N GLU A 67 16.10 -16.36 -12.82
CA GLU A 67 15.96 -15.89 -11.44
C GLU A 67 14.50 -15.65 -11.08
N GLU A 68 13.69 -15.06 -11.99
CA GLU A 68 12.24 -14.93 -11.81
C GLU A 68 11.57 -16.27 -11.53
N VAL A 69 11.88 -17.30 -12.35
CA VAL A 69 11.39 -18.67 -12.13
C VAL A 69 11.83 -19.25 -10.78
N THR A 70 13.09 -19.01 -10.42
CA THR A 70 13.67 -19.50 -9.15
C THR A 70 12.97 -18.88 -7.95
N ILE A 71 12.59 -17.61 -8.03
CA ILE A 71 11.81 -16.90 -7.02
C ILE A 71 10.39 -17.46 -6.97
N LEU A 72 9.68 -17.49 -8.10
CA LEU A 72 8.29 -17.93 -8.18
C LEU A 72 8.07 -19.35 -7.62
N LYS A 73 9.00 -20.29 -7.87
CA LYS A 73 8.96 -21.65 -7.33
C LYS A 73 8.88 -21.73 -5.80
N LYS A 74 9.38 -20.72 -5.10
CA LYS A 74 9.42 -20.68 -3.62
C LYS A 74 8.18 -20.05 -3.01
N LEU A 75 7.36 -19.36 -3.82
CA LEU A 75 6.28 -18.54 -3.33
C LEU A 75 4.96 -19.29 -3.37
N LYS A 76 4.29 -19.29 -2.22
CA LYS A 76 2.90 -19.76 -2.10
C LYS A 76 2.17 -18.87 -1.11
N HIS A 77 1.41 -17.91 -1.61
CA HIS A 77 0.68 -16.95 -0.79
C HIS A 77 -0.59 -16.48 -1.51
N LYS A 78 -1.69 -16.31 -0.78
CA LYS A 78 -3.00 -15.96 -1.36
C LYS A 78 -3.01 -14.65 -2.18
N ASN A 79 -2.15 -13.70 -1.82
CA ASN A 79 -2.03 -12.40 -2.50
C ASN A 79 -0.81 -12.32 -3.43
N ILE A 80 -0.31 -13.45 -3.90
CA ILE A 80 0.74 -13.55 -4.92
C ILE A 80 0.23 -14.51 -5.99
N VAL A 81 0.52 -14.21 -7.25
CA VAL A 81 0.17 -15.08 -8.38
C VAL A 81 0.71 -16.50 -8.16
N GLU A 82 -0.11 -17.51 -8.38
CA GLU A 82 0.30 -18.90 -8.23
C GLU A 82 1.14 -19.33 -9.43
N PHE A 83 2.29 -19.93 -9.16
CA PHE A 83 3.18 -20.50 -10.17
C PHE A 83 2.84 -21.97 -10.38
N PHE A 84 2.56 -22.37 -11.62
CA PHE A 84 2.22 -23.75 -11.96
C PHE A 84 3.41 -24.54 -12.47
N GLY A 85 4.29 -23.89 -13.24
CA GLY A 85 5.44 -24.57 -13.81
C GLY A 85 6.22 -23.70 -14.78
N TYR A 86 7.27 -24.27 -15.35
CA TYR A 86 8.01 -23.64 -16.42
C TYR A 86 8.58 -24.70 -17.37
N LEU A 87 8.76 -24.33 -18.63
CA LEU A 87 9.47 -25.13 -19.61
C LEU A 87 10.53 -24.26 -20.29
N GLU A 88 11.73 -24.78 -20.44
CA GLU A 88 12.82 -24.13 -21.19
C GLU A 88 13.17 -24.98 -22.41
N THR A 89 13.10 -24.36 -23.58
CA THR A 89 13.56 -24.94 -24.85
C THR A 89 14.84 -24.26 -25.30
N LYS A 90 15.36 -24.63 -26.47
CA LYS A 90 16.53 -23.96 -27.06
C LYS A 90 16.27 -22.49 -27.33
N THR A 91 15.06 -22.14 -27.78
CA THR A 91 14.70 -20.81 -28.28
C THR A 91 13.86 -20.00 -27.32
N LYS A 92 13.08 -20.63 -26.43
CA LYS A 92 12.09 -19.97 -25.59
C LYS A 92 12.15 -20.43 -24.13
N LEU A 93 11.59 -19.60 -23.25
CA LEU A 93 11.27 -19.92 -21.86
C LEU A 93 9.78 -19.64 -21.66
N TYR A 94 9.05 -20.64 -21.19
CA TYR A 94 7.62 -20.58 -20.89
C TYR A 94 7.45 -20.61 -19.37
N ILE A 95 6.68 -19.67 -18.82
CA ILE A 95 6.37 -19.61 -17.39
C ILE A 95 4.85 -19.71 -17.25
N MET A 96 4.37 -20.82 -16.68
CA MET A 96 2.95 -21.09 -16.48
C MET A 96 2.52 -20.61 -15.11
N MET A 97 1.45 -19.84 -15.06
CA MET A 97 0.93 -19.24 -13.83
C MET A 97 -0.60 -19.13 -13.85
N GLU A 98 -1.16 -18.83 -12.72
CA GLU A 98 -2.58 -18.55 -12.54
C GLU A 98 -3.07 -17.47 -13.50
N LEU A 99 -4.22 -17.71 -14.13
CA LEU A 99 -4.92 -16.70 -14.92
C LEU A 99 -5.68 -15.74 -14.03
N LEU A 100 -5.51 -14.44 -14.24
CA LEU A 100 -6.16 -13.37 -13.47
C LEU A 100 -6.99 -12.49 -14.42
N PRO A 101 -8.25 -12.88 -14.73
CA PRO A 101 -9.00 -12.27 -15.83
C PRO A 101 -9.71 -10.97 -15.47
N PHE A 102 -9.70 -10.53 -14.21
CA PHE A 102 -10.56 -9.41 -13.76
C PHE A 102 -9.85 -8.05 -13.67
N GLY A 103 -8.74 -7.94 -14.41
CA GLY A 103 -8.04 -6.68 -14.63
C GLY A 103 -7.12 -6.25 -13.51
N THR A 104 -6.45 -5.12 -13.72
CA THR A 104 -5.44 -4.58 -12.80
C THR A 104 -6.06 -3.63 -11.77
N LEU A 105 -5.35 -3.45 -10.65
CA LEU A 105 -5.69 -2.41 -9.67
C LEU A 105 -5.70 -1.01 -10.31
N LYS A 106 -4.85 -0.76 -11.32
CA LYS A 106 -4.87 0.49 -12.08
C LYS A 106 -6.21 0.73 -12.74
N ASN A 107 -6.70 -0.25 -13.54
CA ASN A 107 -7.99 -0.15 -14.22
C ASN A 107 -9.13 0.02 -13.22
N TRP A 108 -9.06 -0.71 -12.11
CA TRP A 108 -10.04 -0.62 -11.03
C TRP A 108 -10.06 0.79 -10.40
N MET A 109 -8.88 1.37 -10.10
CA MET A 109 -8.75 2.72 -9.54
C MET A 109 -9.22 3.82 -10.52
N GLU A 110 -9.05 3.65 -11.82
CA GLU A 110 -9.52 4.58 -12.84
C GLU A 110 -11.05 4.59 -12.94
N ASN A 111 -11.68 3.42 -12.76
CA ASN A 111 -13.13 3.26 -12.77
C ASN A 111 -13.79 3.69 -11.46
N ASN A 112 -13.08 3.63 -10.33
CA ASN A 112 -13.59 3.96 -8.99
C ASN A 112 -13.03 5.30 -8.51
N LYS A 113 -13.66 6.40 -8.90
CA LYS A 113 -13.17 7.77 -8.61
C LYS A 113 -13.20 8.17 -7.13
N GLU A 114 -14.01 7.53 -6.31
CA GLU A 114 -14.14 7.81 -4.87
C GLU A 114 -13.98 6.52 -4.05
N ILE A 115 -12.76 6.30 -3.59
CA ILE A 115 -12.41 5.14 -2.78
C ILE A 115 -12.43 5.58 -1.31
N ASN A 116 -13.24 4.92 -0.49
CA ASN A 116 -13.26 5.19 0.95
C ASN A 116 -12.05 4.54 1.66
N GLU A 117 -11.76 4.99 2.87
CA GLU A 117 -10.61 4.47 3.64
C GLU A 117 -10.75 3.00 3.99
N GLU A 118 -11.97 2.48 4.11
CA GLU A 118 -12.25 1.08 4.38
C GLU A 118 -11.78 0.20 3.23
N THR A 119 -12.25 0.50 2.02
CA THR A 119 -11.83 -0.17 0.79
C THR A 119 -10.32 -0.07 0.57
N ALA A 120 -9.75 1.12 0.75
CA ALA A 120 -8.31 1.32 0.64
C ALA A 120 -7.54 0.47 1.66
N SER A 121 -8.05 0.32 2.89
CA SER A 121 -7.38 -0.49 3.93
C SER A 121 -7.36 -1.97 3.59
N VAL A 122 -8.41 -2.50 2.95
CA VAL A 122 -8.46 -3.89 2.48
C VAL A 122 -7.40 -4.14 1.41
N ILE A 123 -7.27 -3.24 0.43
CA ILE A 123 -6.26 -3.33 -0.63
C ILE A 123 -4.85 -3.27 -0.04
N ILE A 124 -4.57 -2.28 0.80
CA ILE A 124 -3.24 -2.09 1.41
C ILE A 124 -2.88 -3.23 2.36
N ASN A 125 -3.84 -3.81 3.08
CA ASN A 125 -3.61 -4.99 3.92
C ASN A 125 -3.10 -6.17 3.08
N GLN A 126 -3.72 -6.45 1.94
CA GLN A 126 -3.34 -7.55 1.05
C GLN A 126 -1.95 -7.32 0.44
N LEU A 127 -1.64 -6.10 -0.03
CA LEU A 127 -0.31 -5.75 -0.53
C LEU A 127 0.76 -5.89 0.55
N LEU A 128 0.50 -5.37 1.74
CA LEU A 128 1.42 -5.52 2.88
C LEU A 128 1.60 -6.99 3.29
N SER A 129 0.55 -7.82 3.20
CA SER A 129 0.61 -9.26 3.47
C SER A 129 1.53 -9.97 2.48
N ALA A 130 1.34 -9.72 1.16
CA ALA A 130 2.20 -10.25 0.12
C ALA A 130 3.66 -9.83 0.31
N VAL A 131 3.90 -8.55 0.55
CA VAL A 131 5.26 -8.02 0.72
C VAL A 131 5.91 -8.49 2.02
N SER A 132 5.15 -8.61 3.11
CA SER A 132 5.67 -9.20 4.35
C SER A 132 6.14 -10.64 4.15
N TYR A 133 5.38 -11.41 3.37
CA TYR A 133 5.75 -12.78 3.00
C TYR A 133 7.01 -12.80 2.13
N LEU A 134 7.11 -11.97 1.07
CA LEU A 134 8.33 -11.86 0.26
C LEU A 134 9.56 -11.50 1.10
N HIS A 135 9.42 -10.50 1.97
CA HIS A 135 10.49 -10.01 2.82
C HIS A 135 10.97 -11.04 3.85
N SER A 136 10.13 -12.02 4.23
CA SER A 136 10.53 -13.14 5.09
C SER A 136 11.45 -14.13 4.38
N PHE A 137 11.41 -14.19 3.04
CA PHE A 137 12.32 -14.97 2.19
C PHE A 137 13.50 -14.14 1.67
N GLU A 138 13.72 -12.94 2.24
CA GLU A 138 14.74 -11.98 1.77
C GLU A 138 14.58 -11.64 0.27
N ILE A 139 13.33 -11.61 -0.22
CA ILE A 139 13.00 -11.23 -1.59
C ILE A 139 12.44 -9.81 -1.58
N CYS A 140 12.98 -8.97 -2.47
CA CYS A 140 12.51 -7.62 -2.76
C CYS A 140 11.88 -7.59 -4.15
N HIS A 141 10.66 -7.05 -4.28
CA HIS A 141 9.92 -7.04 -5.55
C HIS A 141 10.43 -5.98 -6.52
N ARG A 142 10.69 -4.76 -6.05
CA ARG A 142 11.27 -3.60 -6.75
C ARG A 142 10.41 -2.92 -7.84
N ASP A 143 9.24 -3.46 -8.17
CA ASP A 143 8.31 -2.83 -9.14
C ASP A 143 6.85 -2.95 -8.69
N ILE A 144 6.58 -2.62 -7.41
CA ILE A 144 5.21 -2.58 -6.90
C ILE A 144 4.51 -1.33 -7.42
N LYS A 145 3.47 -1.55 -8.23
CA LYS A 145 2.64 -0.52 -8.86
C LYS A 145 1.25 -1.07 -9.14
N PRO A 146 0.23 -0.23 -9.36
CA PRO A 146 -1.14 -0.71 -9.62
C PRO A 146 -1.28 -1.60 -10.85
N GLU A 147 -0.38 -1.46 -11.84
CA GLU A 147 -0.33 -2.32 -13.04
C GLU A 147 0.09 -3.75 -12.71
N ASN A 148 0.93 -3.94 -11.68
CA ASN A 148 1.45 -5.24 -11.26
C ASN A 148 0.62 -5.87 -10.14
N VAL A 149 -0.61 -5.43 -9.97
CA VAL A 149 -1.58 -5.93 -9.00
C VAL A 149 -2.88 -6.24 -9.74
N MET A 150 -3.35 -7.48 -9.68
CA MET A 150 -4.55 -7.94 -10.40
C MET A 150 -5.56 -8.59 -9.45
N PHE A 151 -6.80 -8.72 -9.92
CA PHE A 151 -7.86 -9.42 -9.20
C PHE A 151 -8.08 -10.81 -9.77
N SER A 152 -8.20 -11.82 -8.90
CA SER A 152 -8.49 -13.22 -9.29
C SER A 152 -9.98 -13.54 -9.36
N GLU A 153 -10.84 -12.69 -8.76
CA GLU A 153 -12.28 -12.88 -8.74
C GLU A 153 -13.00 -11.58 -9.13
N LYS A 154 -14.12 -11.75 -9.81
CA LYS A 154 -14.94 -10.63 -10.27
C LYS A 154 -15.58 -9.92 -9.07
N ASP A 155 -15.46 -8.60 -9.05
CA ASP A 155 -16.08 -7.72 -8.06
C ASP A 155 -15.69 -8.03 -6.59
N ASP A 156 -14.67 -8.88 -6.35
CA ASP A 156 -14.14 -9.16 -5.02
C ASP A 156 -12.83 -8.42 -4.78
N ILE A 157 -12.92 -7.40 -3.94
CA ILE A 157 -11.77 -6.60 -3.51
C ILE A 157 -10.75 -7.38 -2.66
N ASN A 158 -11.13 -8.56 -2.12
CA ASN A 158 -10.25 -9.41 -1.31
C ASN A 158 -9.44 -10.38 -2.17
N SER A 159 -9.66 -10.44 -3.47
CA SER A 159 -9.05 -11.36 -4.42
C SER A 159 -7.74 -10.84 -5.05
N LEU A 160 -7.12 -9.84 -4.46
CA LEU A 160 -5.96 -9.15 -5.00
C LEU A 160 -4.71 -10.01 -4.97
N LYS A 161 -3.97 -10.03 -6.09
CA LYS A 161 -2.71 -10.74 -6.26
C LYS A 161 -1.64 -9.87 -6.88
N LEU A 162 -0.43 -9.93 -6.30
CA LEU A 162 0.77 -9.31 -6.82
C LEU A 162 1.36 -10.18 -7.93
N ILE A 163 1.70 -9.59 -9.05
CA ILE A 163 2.24 -10.26 -10.24
C ILE A 163 3.59 -9.67 -10.63
N ASP A 164 4.23 -10.25 -11.63
CA ASP A 164 5.46 -9.80 -12.31
C ASP A 164 6.69 -9.66 -11.40
N PHE A 165 7.41 -10.76 -11.27
CA PHE A 165 8.65 -10.89 -10.49
C PHE A 165 9.92 -10.69 -11.34
N GLY A 166 9.81 -10.20 -12.58
CA GLY A 166 10.92 -10.01 -13.52
C GLY A 166 12.00 -9.03 -13.07
N LEU A 167 11.68 -8.18 -12.10
CA LEU A 167 12.63 -7.28 -11.46
C LEU A 167 12.97 -7.68 -10.01
N SER A 168 12.38 -8.75 -9.51
CA SER A 168 12.60 -9.18 -8.12
C SER A 168 14.01 -9.74 -7.90
N VAL A 169 14.49 -9.64 -6.67
CA VAL A 169 15.81 -10.14 -6.29
C VAL A 169 15.77 -10.78 -4.92
N GLN A 170 16.47 -11.90 -4.78
CA GLN A 170 16.72 -12.54 -3.50
C GLN A 170 18.13 -12.20 -3.00
N ASN A 171 18.33 -12.10 -1.67
CA ASN A 171 19.61 -11.75 -1.05
C ASN A 171 20.13 -10.37 -1.52
N PHE A 172 19.30 -9.36 -1.40
CA PHE A 172 19.54 -7.96 -1.84
C PHE A 172 20.83 -7.32 -1.26
N TYR A 173 21.48 -7.91 -0.28
CA TYR A 173 22.81 -7.46 0.23
C TYR A 173 23.91 -7.50 -0.85
N LYS A 174 23.67 -8.16 -1.99
CA LYS A 174 24.60 -8.29 -3.12
C LYS A 174 24.28 -7.32 -4.27
N LEU A 175 23.29 -6.43 -4.10
CA LEU A 175 22.92 -5.48 -5.15
C LEU A 175 24.06 -4.48 -5.38
N GLU A 176 24.55 -4.44 -6.62
CA GLU A 176 25.49 -3.42 -7.04
C GLU A 176 24.80 -2.05 -7.15
N LYS A 177 25.57 -0.97 -6.95
CA LYS A 177 25.10 0.42 -7.03
C LYS A 177 24.41 0.80 -8.36
N ASN A 178 24.48 -0.05 -9.37
CA ASN A 178 23.99 0.21 -10.73
C ASN A 178 22.69 -0.53 -11.10
N ASP A 179 22.10 -1.31 -10.19
CA ASP A 179 20.87 -2.07 -10.45
C ASP A 179 19.60 -1.19 -10.29
N TYR A 180 19.52 -0.14 -11.14
CA TYR A 180 18.33 0.71 -11.20
C TYR A 180 17.25 0.03 -12.02
N CYS A 181 16.15 -0.31 -11.37
CA CYS A 181 14.98 -0.89 -12.01
C CYS A 181 13.71 -0.43 -11.31
N GLY A 182 12.59 -0.62 -11.99
CA GLY A 182 11.26 -0.23 -11.50
C GLY A 182 10.69 0.98 -12.23
N THR A 183 9.42 1.24 -11.97
CA THR A 183 8.68 2.34 -12.59
C THR A 183 8.95 3.64 -11.81
N PHE A 184 9.53 4.62 -12.49
CA PHE A 184 10.12 5.83 -11.93
C PHE A 184 9.28 6.53 -10.85
N ILE A 185 7.98 6.72 -11.07
CA ILE A 185 7.11 7.44 -10.14
C ILE A 185 6.82 6.67 -8.84
N TYR A 186 7.09 5.37 -8.77
CA TYR A 186 6.96 4.54 -7.57
C TYR A 186 8.29 4.28 -6.87
N MET A 187 9.42 4.72 -7.46
CA MET A 187 10.75 4.55 -6.87
C MET A 187 10.91 5.34 -5.58
N SER A 188 11.57 4.71 -4.62
CA SER A 188 11.93 5.35 -3.36
C SER A 188 13.05 6.39 -3.52
N PRO A 189 13.21 7.34 -2.57
CA PRO A 189 14.29 8.33 -2.61
C PRO A 189 15.66 7.71 -2.78
N GLU A 190 15.97 6.64 -2.04
CA GLU A 190 17.24 5.94 -2.12
C GLU A 190 17.50 5.29 -3.49
N GLN A 191 16.45 4.83 -4.18
CA GLN A 191 16.58 4.36 -5.57
C GLN A 191 16.84 5.52 -6.54
N ILE A 192 16.11 6.64 -6.42
CA ILE A 192 16.30 7.83 -7.25
C ILE A 192 17.70 8.42 -7.05
N GLU A 193 18.18 8.45 -5.82
CA GLU A 193 19.50 8.96 -5.44
C GLU A 193 20.64 7.99 -5.76
N LYS A 194 20.33 6.85 -6.34
CA LYS A 194 21.33 5.82 -6.71
C LYS A 194 22.17 5.34 -5.52
N LYS A 195 21.56 5.21 -4.36
CA LYS A 195 22.17 4.67 -3.14
C LYS A 195 21.94 3.17 -3.04
N THR A 196 22.72 2.51 -2.19
CA THR A 196 22.41 1.14 -1.77
C THR A 196 21.03 1.13 -1.12
N TYR A 197 20.16 0.21 -1.53
CA TYR A 197 18.79 0.10 -1.02
C TYR A 197 18.47 -1.30 -0.54
N SER A 198 17.38 -1.45 0.18
CA SER A 198 16.92 -2.69 0.79
C SER A 198 15.44 -2.93 0.47
N LYS A 199 14.86 -3.96 1.05
CA LYS A 199 13.42 -4.27 0.97
C LYS A 199 12.48 -3.12 1.38
N SER A 200 12.99 -2.08 2.02
CA SER A 200 12.23 -0.87 2.35
C SER A 200 11.69 -0.11 1.14
N VAL A 201 12.24 -0.31 -0.06
CA VAL A 201 11.75 0.31 -1.30
C VAL A 201 10.34 -0.14 -1.66
N ASP A 202 10.00 -1.41 -1.41
CA ASP A 202 8.65 -1.96 -1.63
C ASP A 202 7.61 -1.26 -0.73
N ILE A 203 8.00 -0.90 0.48
CA ILE A 203 7.14 -0.19 1.44
C ILE A 203 6.85 1.23 0.97
N TRP A 204 7.82 1.92 0.39
CA TRP A 204 7.62 3.22 -0.22
C TRP A 204 6.59 3.14 -1.36
N SER A 205 6.75 2.19 -2.27
CA SER A 205 5.82 1.98 -3.39
C SER A 205 4.39 1.73 -2.91
N ILE A 206 4.19 0.92 -1.85
CA ILE A 206 2.88 0.73 -1.21
C ILE A 206 2.36 2.05 -0.62
N GLY A 207 3.21 2.88 -0.05
CA GLY A 207 2.86 4.21 0.45
C GLY A 207 2.34 5.13 -0.66
N ILE A 208 2.97 5.11 -1.84
CA ILE A 208 2.49 5.81 -3.04
C ILE A 208 1.11 5.31 -3.46
N ILE A 209 0.92 3.98 -3.55
CA ILE A 209 -0.38 3.38 -3.90
C ILE A 209 -1.45 3.77 -2.88
N MET A 210 -1.15 3.69 -1.57
CA MET A 210 -2.08 4.10 -0.52
C MET A 210 -2.50 5.57 -0.68
N PHE A 211 -1.56 6.46 -0.98
CA PHE A 211 -1.86 7.87 -1.20
C PHE A 211 -2.77 8.04 -2.42
N MET A 212 -2.47 7.36 -3.54
CA MET A 212 -3.27 7.44 -4.76
C MET A 212 -4.70 6.92 -4.55
N LEU A 213 -4.88 5.82 -3.82
CA LEU A 213 -6.20 5.27 -3.46
C LEU A 213 -7.04 6.30 -2.68
N LEU A 214 -6.44 6.96 -1.69
CA LEU A 214 -7.15 7.90 -0.82
C LEU A 214 -7.41 9.26 -1.47
N PHE A 215 -6.63 9.64 -2.50
CA PHE A 215 -6.64 10.99 -3.05
C PHE A 215 -6.90 11.04 -4.57
N LYS A 216 -7.83 10.21 -5.04
CA LYS A 216 -8.35 10.24 -6.43
C LYS A 216 -7.22 10.12 -7.46
N ASN A 217 -6.38 9.12 -7.32
CA ASN A 217 -5.23 8.84 -8.20
C ASN A 217 -4.18 9.98 -8.27
N LYS A 218 -4.21 10.93 -7.33
CA LYS A 218 -3.17 11.94 -7.24
C LYS A 218 -1.91 11.34 -6.61
N HIS A 219 -0.77 11.62 -7.21
CA HIS A 219 0.52 11.22 -6.65
C HIS A 219 1.00 12.26 -5.61
N PRO A 220 1.65 11.84 -4.48
CA PRO A 220 2.06 12.78 -3.42
C PRO A 220 3.11 13.80 -3.85
N PHE A 221 3.97 13.45 -4.82
CA PHE A 221 5.12 14.25 -5.23
C PHE A 221 5.16 14.55 -6.74
N TYR A 222 4.33 13.91 -7.56
CA TYR A 222 4.36 14.03 -9.02
C TYR A 222 3.00 14.48 -9.56
N LYS A 223 3.04 15.41 -10.54
CA LYS A 223 1.86 15.80 -11.32
C LYS A 223 2.00 15.29 -12.74
N LYS A 224 0.93 14.74 -13.30
CA LYS A 224 0.91 14.25 -14.68
C LYS A 224 1.33 15.36 -15.65
N GLY A 225 2.34 15.07 -16.49
CA GLY A 225 2.92 16.04 -17.44
C GLY A 225 4.04 16.90 -16.84
N GLU A 226 4.37 16.75 -15.57
CA GLU A 226 5.50 17.44 -14.94
C GLU A 226 6.85 16.85 -15.40
N ASN A 227 7.88 17.70 -15.50
CA ASN A 227 9.23 17.25 -15.82
C ASN A 227 9.76 16.31 -14.74
N ARG A 228 10.42 15.23 -15.17
CA ARG A 228 11.09 14.25 -14.30
C ARG A 228 12.05 14.91 -13.32
N GLU A 229 12.74 15.95 -13.73
CA GLU A 229 13.70 16.68 -12.89
C GLU A 229 13.02 17.38 -11.70
N LEU A 230 11.82 17.94 -11.89
CA LEU A 230 11.04 18.55 -10.81
C LEU A 230 10.66 17.50 -9.75
N TYR A 231 10.24 16.30 -10.20
CA TYR A 231 9.95 15.21 -9.28
C TYR A 231 11.20 14.78 -8.49
N ILE A 232 12.35 14.63 -9.16
CA ILE A 232 13.62 14.30 -8.50
C ILE A 232 13.98 15.38 -7.48
N ASN A 233 13.82 16.65 -7.83
CA ASN A 233 14.10 17.78 -6.95
C ASN A 233 13.17 17.80 -5.73
N ASP A 234 11.87 17.54 -5.89
CA ASP A 234 10.92 17.42 -4.79
C ASP A 234 11.29 16.28 -3.82
N ILE A 235 11.78 15.16 -4.36
CA ILE A 235 12.28 14.03 -3.57
C ILE A 235 13.58 14.40 -2.83
N HIS A 236 14.56 15.01 -3.52
CA HIS A 236 15.82 15.43 -2.90
C HIS A 236 15.61 16.47 -1.78
N ASN A 237 14.70 17.40 -1.99
CA ASN A 237 14.36 18.43 -0.99
C ASN A 237 13.41 17.92 0.11
N ARG A 238 13.11 16.61 0.13
CA ARG A 238 12.21 15.97 1.11
C ARG A 238 10.91 16.75 1.28
N LYS A 239 10.28 17.08 0.17
CA LYS A 239 9.03 17.84 0.14
C LYS A 239 7.99 17.20 1.04
N LYS A 240 7.43 17.97 1.96
CA LYS A 240 6.40 17.47 2.88
C LYS A 240 5.12 17.12 2.14
N ILE A 241 4.56 15.97 2.47
CA ILE A 241 3.28 15.52 1.92
C ILE A 241 2.17 16.46 2.41
N LYS A 242 1.37 16.94 1.46
CA LYS A 242 0.16 17.72 1.77
C LYS A 242 -1.04 16.78 1.80
N PHE A 243 -1.61 16.61 2.98
CA PHE A 243 -2.81 15.79 3.15
C PHE A 243 -4.06 16.65 3.00
N PRO A 244 -5.05 16.22 2.22
CA PRO A 244 -6.38 16.84 2.23
C PRO A 244 -7.06 16.73 3.60
N ASP A 245 -7.98 17.67 3.91
CA ASP A 245 -8.64 17.76 5.21
C ASP A 245 -9.46 16.50 5.55
N LYS A 246 -10.01 15.83 4.55
CA LYS A 246 -10.84 14.62 4.71
C LYS A 246 -10.07 13.35 5.14
N CYS A 247 -8.74 13.37 5.13
CA CYS A 247 -7.91 12.22 5.50
C CYS A 247 -7.93 12.01 7.02
N SER A 248 -8.22 10.79 7.47
CA SER A 248 -8.21 10.46 8.88
C SER A 248 -6.81 10.60 9.50
N HIS A 249 -6.75 10.83 10.81
CA HIS A 249 -5.47 10.88 11.53
C HIS A 249 -4.69 9.57 11.38
N MET A 250 -5.37 8.43 11.43
CA MET A 250 -4.74 7.10 11.29
C MET A 250 -4.17 6.88 9.90
N ALA A 251 -4.86 7.31 8.84
CA ALA A 251 -4.32 7.26 7.48
C ALA A 251 -3.07 8.14 7.34
N LYS A 252 -3.10 9.37 7.87
CA LYS A 252 -1.95 10.30 7.87
C LYS A 252 -0.75 9.71 8.61
N THR A 253 -0.96 9.07 9.76
CA THR A 253 0.13 8.46 10.55
C THR A 253 0.77 7.30 9.81
N LEU A 254 -0.03 6.41 9.19
CA LEU A 254 0.51 5.31 8.40
C LEU A 254 1.25 5.83 7.16
N LEU A 255 0.65 6.74 6.38
CA LEU A 255 1.29 7.31 5.20
C LEU A 255 2.66 7.94 5.52
N ASN A 256 2.76 8.71 6.61
CA ASN A 256 4.04 9.27 7.04
C ASN A 256 5.08 8.19 7.38
N LYS A 257 4.66 7.00 7.81
CA LYS A 257 5.56 5.89 8.12
C LYS A 257 5.94 5.06 6.90
N LEU A 258 5.05 4.95 5.91
CA LEU A 258 5.33 4.27 4.64
C LEU A 258 6.19 5.15 3.73
N LEU A 259 5.91 6.46 3.69
CA LEU A 259 6.61 7.46 2.88
C LEU A 259 7.70 8.21 3.68
N GLU A 260 8.30 7.54 4.66
CA GLU A 260 9.46 8.06 5.38
C GLU A 260 10.70 8.05 4.47
N PHE A 261 11.34 9.21 4.32
CA PHE A 261 12.50 9.37 3.44
C PHE A 261 13.72 8.58 3.89
N ASN A 262 13.93 8.47 5.20
CA ASN A 262 15.00 7.63 5.73
C ASN A 262 14.54 6.16 5.77
N PRO A 263 15.13 5.26 4.96
CA PRO A 263 14.72 3.85 4.88
C PRO A 263 14.83 3.11 6.22
N SER A 264 15.73 3.53 7.13
CA SER A 264 15.89 2.92 8.46
C SER A 264 14.75 3.27 9.42
N TRP A 265 14.02 4.36 9.19
CA TRP A 265 12.88 4.81 9.99
C TRP A 265 11.54 4.46 9.33
N ARG A 266 11.58 4.06 8.06
CA ARG A 266 10.42 3.57 7.33
C ARG A 266 9.90 2.29 7.97
N TYR A 267 8.60 2.13 8.03
CA TYR A 267 8.00 0.90 8.56
C TYR A 267 8.40 -0.31 7.71
N THR A 268 8.56 -1.45 8.38
CA THR A 268 8.55 -2.75 7.69
C THR A 268 7.12 -3.15 7.36
N ALA A 269 6.92 -4.06 6.40
CA ALA A 269 5.61 -4.60 6.07
C ALA A 269 4.91 -5.17 7.32
N GLU A 270 5.65 -5.90 8.15
CA GLU A 270 5.13 -6.48 9.40
C GLU A 270 4.65 -5.42 10.41
N LYS A 271 5.39 -4.30 10.54
CA LYS A 271 4.97 -3.18 11.39
C LYS A 271 3.73 -2.48 10.83
N ALA A 272 3.69 -2.30 9.51
CA ALA A 272 2.57 -1.67 8.83
C ALA A 272 1.28 -2.50 8.94
N LEU A 273 1.36 -3.83 8.82
CA LEU A 273 0.22 -4.74 9.01
C LEU A 273 -0.41 -4.63 10.42
N LYS A 274 0.39 -4.28 11.43
CA LYS A 274 -0.09 -4.11 12.81
C LYS A 274 -0.66 -2.71 13.08
N HIS A 275 -0.58 -1.80 12.10
CA HIS A 275 -1.07 -0.42 12.29
C HIS A 275 -2.61 -0.40 12.36
N PRO A 276 -3.22 0.39 13.29
CA PRO A 276 -4.67 0.45 13.49
C PRO A 276 -5.48 0.74 12.22
N TRP A 277 -4.97 1.56 11.32
CA TRP A 277 -5.63 1.84 10.05
C TRP A 277 -5.74 0.59 9.15
N VAL A 278 -4.72 -0.27 9.13
CA VAL A 278 -4.71 -1.52 8.34
C VAL A 278 -5.58 -2.59 8.99
N THR A 279 -5.49 -2.73 10.32
CA THR A 279 -6.25 -3.73 11.05
C THR A 279 -7.71 -3.35 11.25
N ARG A 280 -8.08 -2.10 10.93
CA ARG A 280 -9.44 -1.53 11.15
C ARG A 280 -9.95 -1.64 12.58
N ARG A 281 -9.07 -1.95 13.53
CA ARG A 281 -9.45 -2.15 14.95
C ARG A 281 -9.95 -0.87 15.62
N VAL A 282 -9.75 0.28 15.00
CA VAL A 282 -10.30 1.56 15.53
C VAL A 282 -11.81 1.61 15.36
N ASN A 283 -12.36 1.03 14.28
CA ASN A 283 -13.81 0.97 14.09
C ASN A 283 -14.48 0.02 15.07
N ASP A 284 -13.80 -1.07 15.44
CA ASP A 284 -14.29 -2.02 16.49
C ASP A 284 -14.25 -1.41 17.90
N ILE A 285 -13.51 -0.31 18.07
CA ILE A 285 -13.27 0.34 19.35
C ILE A 285 -14.22 1.51 19.58
N ILE A 286 -14.66 2.18 18.50
CA ILE A 286 -15.57 3.33 18.57
C ILE A 286 -16.93 2.86 18.07
N PRO A 287 -17.93 2.67 18.96
CA PRO A 287 -19.27 2.33 18.53
C PRO A 287 -19.79 3.34 17.48
N GLU A 288 -20.49 2.85 16.46
CA GLU A 288 -21.04 3.66 15.37
C GLU A 288 -21.87 4.84 15.90
N THR A 289 -22.60 4.60 16.99
CA THR A 289 -23.35 5.60 17.77
C THR A 289 -22.47 6.73 18.31
N PHE A 290 -21.20 6.48 18.61
CA PHE A 290 -20.28 7.49 19.12
C PHE A 290 -19.72 8.35 17.98
N ASN A 291 -19.41 7.74 16.83
CA ASN A 291 -19.01 8.47 15.62
C ASN A 291 -20.12 9.39 15.11
N GLU A 292 -21.39 8.96 15.18
CA GLU A 292 -22.54 9.81 14.87
C GLU A 292 -22.69 10.96 15.87
N LYS A 293 -22.50 10.71 17.17
CA LYS A 293 -22.49 11.77 18.19
C LYS A 293 -21.38 12.79 17.93
N LEU A 294 -20.16 12.34 17.61
CA LEU A 294 -19.06 13.24 17.27
C LEU A 294 -19.31 14.06 16.00
N ARG A 295 -20.01 13.49 15.00
CA ARG A 295 -20.41 14.22 13.79
C ARG A 295 -21.48 15.29 14.06
N LYS A 296 -22.37 15.05 15.01
CA LYS A 296 -23.44 15.99 15.42
C LYS A 296 -22.94 17.08 16.37
N MET A 297 -21.76 16.87 17.01
CA MET A 297 -21.16 17.88 17.87
C MET A 297 -20.35 18.86 17.01
N ASP A 298 -20.67 20.14 17.09
CA ASP A 298 -19.92 21.23 16.44
C ASP A 298 -18.60 21.51 17.19
N ILE A 299 -17.77 20.47 17.31
CA ILE A 299 -16.50 20.50 18.03
C ILE A 299 -15.38 20.74 17.01
N ASN A 300 -14.51 21.67 17.32
CA ASN A 300 -13.31 21.96 16.54
C ASN A 300 -12.51 20.68 16.23
N LEU A 301 -12.02 20.51 15.01
CA LEU A 301 -11.33 19.31 14.52
C LEU A 301 -10.23 18.80 15.49
N LYS A 302 -9.49 19.74 16.13
CA LYS A 302 -8.47 19.41 17.14
C LYS A 302 -9.03 18.78 18.42
N ALA A 303 -10.22 19.18 18.84
CA ALA A 303 -10.87 18.57 20.00
C ALA A 303 -11.37 17.15 19.68
N LYS A 304 -11.86 16.92 18.47
CA LYS A 304 -12.22 15.56 17.99
C LYS A 304 -10.99 14.65 17.95
N GLU A 305 -9.85 15.12 17.45
CA GLU A 305 -8.58 14.38 17.44
C GLU A 305 -8.09 14.03 18.88
N LEU A 306 -8.24 14.96 19.81
CA LEU A 306 -7.89 14.73 21.21
C LEU A 306 -8.78 13.66 21.86
N ILE A 307 -10.09 13.75 21.66
CA ILE A 307 -11.07 12.79 22.17
C ILE A 307 -10.79 11.38 21.61
N LEU A 308 -10.53 11.27 20.30
CA LEU A 308 -10.17 10.01 19.66
C LEU A 308 -8.86 9.42 20.22
N SER A 309 -7.86 10.26 20.48
CA SER A 309 -6.60 9.85 21.08
C SER A 309 -6.78 9.32 22.51
N ILE A 310 -7.64 9.96 23.29
CA ILE A 310 -7.96 9.52 24.68
C ILE A 310 -8.71 8.19 24.66
N ILE A 311 -9.66 8.01 23.74
CA ILE A 311 -10.40 6.75 23.58
C ILE A 311 -9.45 5.62 23.17
N PHE A 312 -8.54 5.89 22.24
CA PHE A 312 -7.51 4.94 21.81
C PHE A 312 -6.62 4.50 23.00
N LEU A 313 -6.14 5.45 23.80
CA LEU A 313 -5.34 5.17 25.00
C LEU A 313 -6.11 4.36 26.04
N ASN A 314 -7.39 4.68 26.27
CA ASN A 314 -8.25 3.92 27.19
C ASN A 314 -8.49 2.49 26.71
N THR A 315 -8.59 2.29 25.41
CA THR A 315 -8.79 0.95 24.85
C THR A 315 -7.50 0.12 24.91
N LEU A 316 -6.35 0.72 24.66
CA LEU A 316 -5.07 0.08 24.91
C LEU A 316 -4.91 -0.30 26.39
N ALA A 317 -5.29 0.57 27.32
CA ALA A 317 -5.23 0.30 28.75
C ALA A 317 -6.13 -0.89 29.14
N LYS A 318 -7.34 -1.00 28.60
CA LYS A 318 -8.25 -2.14 28.79
C LYS A 318 -7.66 -3.44 28.24
N LYS A 319 -7.11 -3.42 27.03
CA LYS A 319 -6.55 -4.61 26.36
C LYS A 319 -5.35 -5.22 27.11
N TYR A 320 -4.56 -4.36 27.77
CA TYR A 320 -3.38 -4.79 28.52
C TYR A 320 -3.67 -5.00 30.02
N ASN A 321 -4.95 -5.14 30.41
CA ASN A 321 -5.41 -5.39 31.78
C ASN A 321 -4.86 -4.39 32.82
N LYS A 322 -4.55 -3.16 32.39
CA LYS A 322 -4.10 -2.08 33.27
C LYS A 322 -5.31 -1.29 33.73
N LYS A 323 -5.60 -1.34 35.04
CA LYS A 323 -6.72 -0.66 35.73
C LYS A 323 -6.59 0.86 35.74
N ASN A 324 -6.60 1.54 34.57
CA ASN A 324 -6.64 3.00 34.56
C ASN A 324 -7.53 3.46 33.39
N ILE A 325 -8.75 3.85 33.71
CA ILE A 325 -9.73 4.34 32.74
C ILE A 325 -9.74 5.87 32.83
N ILE A 326 -9.57 6.53 31.69
CA ILE A 326 -9.71 7.98 31.60
C ILE A 326 -11.20 8.26 31.31
N TYR A 327 -11.89 8.95 32.23
CA TYR A 327 -13.27 9.38 32.05
C TYR A 327 -13.29 10.85 31.62
N ILE A 328 -14.06 11.17 30.59
CA ILE A 328 -14.47 12.53 30.27
C ILE A 328 -15.87 12.68 30.83
N LYS A 329 -16.06 13.53 31.86
CA LYS A 329 -17.38 13.81 32.36
C LYS A 329 -18.21 14.60 31.36
N ASP A 330 -19.44 14.14 31.11
CA ASP A 330 -20.40 14.70 30.12
C ASP A 330 -20.94 16.10 30.46
N ASP A 331 -20.48 16.73 31.55
CA ASP A 331 -21.04 18.01 32.06
C ASP A 331 -20.79 19.23 31.15
N TYR A 332 -20.08 19.05 30.03
CA TYR A 332 -19.69 20.16 29.16
C TYR A 332 -20.64 20.46 27.98
N CYS A 333 -21.70 19.66 27.78
CA CYS A 333 -22.60 19.83 26.62
C CYS A 333 -23.80 20.76 26.87
N LYS A 334 -23.98 21.33 28.07
CA LYS A 334 -25.21 22.11 28.40
C LYS A 334 -25.03 23.62 28.49
N GLN A 335 -23.85 24.19 28.24
CA GLN A 335 -23.67 25.65 28.33
C GLN A 335 -23.01 26.23 27.08
N THR A 336 -23.76 26.35 26.02
CA THR A 336 -23.40 27.14 24.84
C THR A 336 -24.38 28.29 24.63
N ASN A 337 -24.43 29.22 25.56
CA ASN A 337 -24.95 30.57 25.33
C ASN A 337 -24.33 31.48 26.37
N GLU A 338 -23.08 31.89 26.17
CA GLU A 338 -22.60 33.15 26.75
C GLU A 338 -21.25 33.53 26.12
N THR A 339 -21.16 34.78 25.79
CA THR A 339 -20.08 35.52 25.19
C THR A 339 -18.81 35.53 26.02
N SER A 340 -17.67 35.37 25.34
CA SER A 340 -16.32 35.79 25.72
C SER A 340 -15.91 35.69 27.19
N LYS A 341 -15.38 34.49 27.60
CA LYS A 341 -14.39 34.35 28.68
C LYS A 341 -13.66 33.02 28.55
N LEU A 342 -12.37 33.01 28.92
CA LEU A 342 -11.48 31.84 28.94
C LEU A 342 -12.23 30.57 29.39
N LYS A 343 -12.37 29.59 28.50
CA LYS A 343 -12.88 28.27 28.88
C LYS A 343 -11.70 27.36 29.23
N ARG A 344 -11.61 27.02 30.49
CA ARG A 344 -10.59 26.11 31.03
C ARG A 344 -11.14 24.68 31.00
N LEU A 345 -10.59 23.84 30.14
CA LEU A 345 -10.83 22.38 30.17
C LEU A 345 -9.93 21.78 31.27
N LYS A 346 -10.50 21.48 32.45
CA LYS A 346 -9.83 20.70 33.50
C LYS A 346 -10.03 19.21 33.22
N LEU A 347 -8.96 18.56 32.80
CA LEU A 347 -8.89 17.09 32.85
C LEU A 347 -8.40 16.68 34.23
N GLU A 348 -9.28 16.10 35.05
CA GLU A 348 -8.89 15.61 36.36
C GLU A 348 -8.08 14.30 36.25
N LYS A 349 -6.84 14.38 36.71
CA LYS A 349 -5.89 13.32 37.11
C LYS A 349 -5.83 12.06 36.20
N ILE A 350 -4.84 12.05 35.30
CA ILE A 350 -4.41 10.86 34.59
C ILE A 350 -3.38 10.11 35.45
N LYS A 351 -3.70 8.88 35.88
CA LYS A 351 -2.74 7.97 36.53
C LYS A 351 -2.25 6.93 35.52
N LEU A 352 -1.02 7.04 35.07
CA LEU A 352 -0.33 6.03 34.28
C LEU A 352 0.86 5.47 35.07
N ASN A 353 0.84 4.17 35.36
CA ASN A 353 1.95 3.47 36.05
C ASN A 353 2.40 4.10 37.40
N GLY A 354 1.46 4.59 38.22
CA GLY A 354 1.82 5.22 39.51
C GLY A 354 2.19 6.69 39.41
N LEU A 355 2.35 7.25 38.21
CA LEU A 355 2.62 8.67 37.96
C LEU A 355 1.30 9.45 37.86
N LYS A 356 1.18 10.53 38.64
CA LYS A 356 0.07 11.50 38.54
C LYS A 356 0.43 12.53 37.50
N VAL A 357 -0.22 12.50 36.32
CA VAL A 357 -0.03 13.52 35.29
C VAL A 357 -1.20 14.50 35.36
N ASN A 358 -0.92 15.74 35.70
CA ASN A 358 -1.90 16.83 35.67
C ASN A 358 -1.80 17.53 34.30
N CYS A 359 -2.85 17.41 33.47
CA CYS A 359 -2.92 18.12 32.20
C CYS A 359 -3.93 19.27 32.32
N SER A 360 -3.49 20.50 32.13
CA SER A 360 -4.37 21.65 31.94
C SER A 360 -4.17 22.22 30.54
N PHE A 361 -5.28 22.57 29.89
CA PHE A 361 -5.26 23.21 28.57
C PHE A 361 -5.92 24.58 28.72
N ASP A 362 -5.19 25.64 28.42
CA ASP A 362 -5.73 26.99 28.35
C ASP A 362 -5.96 27.36 26.89
N LEU A 363 -7.20 27.65 26.54
CA LEU A 363 -7.57 28.22 25.24
C LEU A 363 -7.45 29.75 25.35
N ILE A 364 -6.43 30.31 24.68
CA ILE A 364 -6.24 31.74 24.60
C ILE A 364 -6.82 32.25 23.27
N GLU A 365 -7.86 33.04 23.34
CA GLU A 365 -8.35 33.78 22.16
C GLU A 365 -7.49 35.07 22.00
N SER A 366 -6.88 35.20 20.83
CA SER A 366 -6.18 36.44 20.48
C SER A 366 -7.20 37.47 20.04
N PRO A 367 -7.11 38.75 20.55
CA PRO A 367 -8.09 39.79 20.24
C PRO A 367 -8.15 40.22 18.78
N ASN A 368 -7.14 39.89 17.95
CA ASN A 368 -7.00 40.44 16.60
C ASN A 368 -6.74 39.43 15.47
N ASN A 369 -6.92 38.14 15.69
CA ASN A 369 -6.86 37.20 14.54
C ASN A 369 -7.48 35.86 14.87
N LYS A 370 -8.22 35.26 13.91
CA LYS A 370 -8.94 33.98 13.97
C LYS A 370 -8.05 32.73 14.19
N LYS A 371 -6.95 32.85 14.94
CA LYS A 371 -6.08 31.70 15.29
C LYS A 371 -6.13 31.48 16.81
N LYS A 372 -6.77 30.37 17.22
CA LYS A 372 -6.72 29.88 18.59
C LYS A 372 -5.38 29.19 18.84
N ILE A 373 -4.62 29.64 19.83
CA ILE A 373 -3.34 29.04 20.23
C ILE A 373 -3.56 28.21 21.48
N LEU A 374 -3.23 26.90 21.40
CA LEU A 374 -3.25 25.98 22.52
C LEU A 374 -1.88 25.98 23.20
N LYS A 375 -1.78 26.51 24.43
CA LYS A 375 -0.57 26.34 25.25
C LYS A 375 -0.72 25.10 26.12
N LYS A 376 0.22 24.16 25.99
CA LYS A 376 0.31 22.96 26.81
C LYS A 376 1.21 23.23 28.01
N LYS A 377 0.73 22.98 29.23
CA LYS A 377 1.58 22.85 30.41
C LYS A 377 1.49 21.42 30.93
N TYR A 378 2.64 20.78 31.06
CA TYR A 378 2.77 19.48 31.72
C TYR A 378 3.51 19.69 33.04
N GLN A 379 3.00 19.14 34.13
CA GLN A 379 3.76 18.88 35.35
C GLN A 379 3.71 17.35 35.59
N ILE A 380 4.91 16.78 35.60
CA ILE A 380 5.15 15.35 35.85
C ILE A 380 5.29 15.13 37.35
#